data_b4ed58acada6e5491c27c7bcceaac5f5
#
_entry.id   b4ed58acada6e5491c27c7bcceaac5f5
#
_cell.length_a   1.000
_cell.length_b   1.000
_cell.length_c   1.000
_cell.angle_alpha   90.00
_cell.angle_beta   90.00
_cell.angle_gamma   90.00
#
_symmetry.space_group_name_H-M   'P 1'
#
loop_
_entity.id
_entity.type
_entity.pdbx_description
1 polymer ?
#
loop_
_entity_poly.entity_id
_entity_poly.type
_entity_poly.pdbx_seq_one_letter_code
_entity_poly.pdbx_strand_id
1 'polypeptide(L)'
;DNGYDRSTFAAGDKIRIIRSRNGSSSTPVDYTLNAASSGSSTGEWKPSVTGTELLVESGATYQASYPIEYSGIRADQRKEGGEDYRLSNLLETPEKVAIGRDGTLSFTGESAFVHKGVKLTLKFSGKHTLSKDFTSMTVTGKGLYSGGASKDETVYLYHPGGTGDAKYTWHGIIAPLDPQQSIQVSVTDANGVVYDITLTCARAANSHYTYT
;
A
#
# COMPACT_ATOMS: atom_id res chain seq x y z
N ASP A 1 4.84 2.48 14.37
CA ASP A 1 4.92 2.54 12.91
C ASP A 1 4.27 1.29 12.35
N ASN A 2 3.17 1.43 11.64
CA ASN A 2 2.39 0.32 11.09
C ASN A 2 2.98 -0.28 9.80
N GLY A 3 4.22 0.05 9.47
CA GLY A 3 4.91 -0.44 8.29
C GLY A 3 4.51 0.21 6.97
N TYR A 4 3.37 0.93 6.91
CA TYR A 4 2.91 1.56 5.68
C TYR A 4 3.70 2.81 5.33
N ASP A 5 4.08 3.59 6.33
CA ASP A 5 4.85 4.81 6.15
C ASP A 5 6.37 4.56 6.11
N ARG A 6 6.79 3.28 6.11
CA ARG A 6 8.19 2.91 5.91
C ARG A 6 8.60 3.17 4.45
N SER A 7 9.77 3.75 4.29
CA SER A 7 10.42 3.95 2.98
C SER A 7 11.39 2.82 2.62
N THR A 8 11.60 1.86 3.54
CA THR A 8 12.56 0.75 3.38
C THR A 8 11.97 -0.56 3.87
N PHE A 9 12.42 -1.66 3.31
CA PHE A 9 12.10 -2.98 3.82
C PHE A 9 12.85 -3.24 5.14
N ALA A 10 12.24 -4.03 6.01
CA ALA A 10 12.82 -4.46 7.28
C ALA A 10 13.08 -5.97 7.26
N ALA A 11 13.99 -6.42 8.12
CA ALA A 11 14.24 -7.84 8.30
C ALA A 11 12.94 -8.61 8.58
N GLY A 12 12.75 -9.73 7.90
CA GLY A 12 11.53 -10.54 7.95
C GLY A 12 10.45 -10.14 6.96
N ASP A 13 10.55 -8.99 6.27
CA ASP A 13 9.64 -8.68 5.17
C ASP A 13 9.80 -9.74 4.07
N LYS A 14 8.67 -10.02 3.41
CA LYS A 14 8.63 -11.01 2.32
C LYS A 14 8.14 -10.37 1.04
N ILE A 15 8.86 -10.61 -0.03
CA ILE A 15 8.44 -10.28 -1.39
C ILE A 15 8.16 -11.55 -2.17
N ARG A 16 7.24 -11.46 -3.14
CA ARG A 16 6.95 -12.53 -4.08
C ARG A 16 7.55 -12.18 -5.42
N ILE A 17 8.34 -13.09 -6.01
CA ILE A 17 8.95 -12.90 -7.32
C ILE A 17 8.37 -13.91 -8.31
N ILE A 18 8.00 -13.41 -9.48
CA ILE A 18 7.57 -14.19 -10.65
C ILE A 18 8.59 -13.96 -11.76
N ARG A 19 9.08 -15.05 -12.36
CA ARG A 19 9.89 -15.02 -13.57
C ARG A 19 8.99 -15.21 -14.78
N SER A 20 9.19 -14.42 -15.82
CA SER A 20 8.48 -14.57 -17.10
C SER A 20 9.47 -14.72 -18.25
N ARG A 21 9.21 -15.66 -19.17
CA ARG A 21 9.99 -15.87 -20.39
C ARG A 21 9.08 -16.35 -21.51
N ASN A 22 9.20 -15.73 -22.70
CA ASN A 22 8.44 -16.11 -23.89
C ASN A 22 6.93 -16.20 -23.65
N GLY A 23 6.37 -15.29 -22.84
CA GLY A 23 4.95 -15.27 -22.48
C GLY A 23 4.51 -16.29 -21.43
N SER A 24 5.43 -17.10 -20.90
CA SER A 24 5.15 -18.04 -19.81
C SER A 24 5.73 -17.55 -18.50
N SER A 25 4.98 -17.69 -17.41
CA SER A 25 5.41 -17.34 -16.07
C SER A 25 5.72 -18.58 -15.23
N SER A 26 6.76 -18.49 -14.38
CA SER A 26 7.06 -19.50 -13.38
C SER A 26 6.02 -19.54 -12.26
N THR A 27 6.03 -20.60 -11.46
CA THR A 27 5.42 -20.57 -10.14
C THR A 27 6.06 -19.43 -9.33
N PRO A 28 5.26 -18.60 -8.62
CA PRO A 28 5.79 -17.58 -7.75
C PRO A 28 6.68 -18.14 -6.64
N VAL A 29 7.74 -17.43 -6.30
CA VAL A 29 8.62 -17.78 -5.18
C VAL A 29 8.69 -16.62 -4.21
N ASP A 30 8.48 -16.92 -2.92
CA ASP A 30 8.56 -15.94 -1.85
C ASP A 30 9.99 -15.88 -1.31
N TYR A 31 10.48 -14.63 -1.16
CA TYR A 31 11.80 -14.33 -0.61
C TYR A 31 11.64 -13.52 0.67
N THR A 32 12.40 -13.89 1.69
CA THR A 32 12.45 -13.18 2.99
C THR A 32 13.72 -12.35 3.06
N LEU A 33 13.59 -11.09 3.50
CA LEU A 33 14.73 -10.23 3.77
C LEU A 33 15.39 -10.65 5.09
N ASN A 34 16.63 -11.10 5.00
CA ASN A 34 17.46 -11.31 6.17
C ASN A 34 18.03 -9.98 6.67
N ALA A 35 18.22 -9.87 7.98
CA ALA A 35 18.84 -8.70 8.55
C ALA A 35 20.19 -8.46 7.87
N ALA A 36 20.40 -7.22 7.43
CA ALA A 36 21.74 -6.77 7.11
C ALA A 36 22.62 -6.96 8.35
N SER A 37 23.87 -7.33 8.16
CA SER A 37 24.85 -7.25 9.24
C SER A 37 24.83 -5.84 9.81
N SER A 38 24.97 -5.72 11.13
CA SER A 38 24.93 -4.44 11.85
C SER A 38 25.75 -3.36 11.12
N GLY A 39 25.08 -2.28 10.70
CA GLY A 39 25.71 -1.17 9.99
C GLY A 39 25.62 -1.20 8.45
N SER A 40 25.05 -2.23 7.83
CA SER A 40 24.80 -2.26 6.39
C SER A 40 23.40 -1.75 6.04
N SER A 41 23.30 -0.92 5.00
CA SER A 41 22.02 -0.49 4.42
C SER A 41 21.44 -1.50 3.42
N THR A 42 22.16 -2.59 3.13
CA THR A 42 21.79 -3.62 2.19
C THR A 42 21.47 -4.93 2.91
N GLY A 43 20.28 -5.48 2.68
CA GLY A 43 19.89 -6.80 3.16
C GLY A 43 19.97 -7.83 2.03
N GLU A 44 20.04 -9.10 2.40
CA GLU A 44 20.03 -10.21 1.47
C GLU A 44 18.65 -10.87 1.45
N TRP A 45 18.08 -10.99 0.26
CA TRP A 45 16.84 -11.72 0.05
C TRP A 45 17.15 -13.21 -0.14
N LYS A 46 16.56 -14.07 0.69
CA LYS A 46 16.66 -15.54 0.58
C LYS A 46 15.30 -16.15 0.33
N PRO A 47 15.20 -17.21 -0.46
CA PRO A 47 13.94 -17.90 -0.63
C PRO A 47 13.38 -18.32 0.73
N SER A 48 12.11 -18.09 0.95
CA SER A 48 11.43 -18.42 2.21
C SER A 48 11.40 -19.94 2.47
N VAL A 49 11.52 -20.72 1.40
CA VAL A 49 11.66 -22.20 1.44
C VAL A 49 12.95 -22.57 0.72
N THR A 50 13.85 -23.24 1.40
CA THR A 50 15.12 -23.69 0.83
C THR A 50 14.88 -24.58 -0.38
N GLY A 51 15.64 -24.37 -1.45
CA GLY A 51 15.56 -25.17 -2.68
C GLY A 51 14.47 -24.71 -3.65
N THR A 52 13.82 -23.56 -3.40
CA THR A 52 12.82 -22.99 -4.31
C THR A 52 13.34 -21.78 -5.09
N GLU A 53 14.64 -21.56 -5.10
CA GLU A 53 15.27 -20.42 -5.76
C GLU A 53 14.86 -20.33 -7.24
N LEU A 54 14.50 -19.12 -7.69
CA LEU A 54 14.31 -18.89 -9.11
C LEU A 54 15.65 -18.90 -9.82
N LEU A 55 15.76 -19.80 -10.81
CA LEU A 55 16.96 -19.85 -11.64
C LEU A 55 17.11 -18.55 -12.45
N VAL A 56 18.33 -18.06 -12.48
CA VAL A 56 18.74 -16.97 -13.39
C VAL A 56 18.69 -17.52 -14.81
N GLU A 57 17.92 -16.88 -15.68
CA GLU A 57 17.68 -17.33 -17.04
C GLU A 57 17.83 -16.18 -18.04
N SER A 58 18.68 -16.38 -19.04
CA SER A 58 18.90 -15.38 -20.09
C SER A 58 17.61 -15.10 -20.86
N GLY A 59 17.29 -13.82 -21.06
CA GLY A 59 16.09 -13.38 -21.74
C GLY A 59 14.80 -13.48 -20.92
N ALA A 60 14.89 -13.89 -19.64
CA ALA A 60 13.78 -13.80 -18.71
C ALA A 60 13.66 -12.40 -18.09
N THR A 61 12.45 -12.07 -17.66
CA THR A 61 12.14 -10.88 -16.87
C THR A 61 11.55 -11.29 -15.53
N TYR A 62 11.65 -10.41 -14.56
CA TYR A 62 11.26 -10.66 -13.18
C TYR A 62 10.39 -9.54 -12.67
N GLN A 63 9.32 -9.89 -11.96
CA GLN A 63 8.48 -8.94 -11.25
C GLN A 63 8.40 -9.33 -9.78
N ALA A 64 8.54 -8.35 -8.91
CA ALA A 64 8.38 -8.55 -7.48
C ALA A 64 7.16 -7.78 -6.96
N SER A 65 6.47 -8.35 -5.98
CA SER A 65 5.33 -7.72 -5.29
C SER A 65 5.43 -7.83 -3.77
N TYR A 66 4.83 -6.87 -3.08
CA TYR A 66 4.74 -6.77 -1.61
C TYR A 66 3.43 -6.08 -1.21
N PRO A 67 2.76 -6.50 -0.13
CA PRO A 67 3.02 -7.72 0.67
C PRO A 67 2.57 -8.98 -0.07
N ILE A 68 3.16 -10.13 0.29
CA ILE A 68 2.82 -11.41 -0.35
C ILE A 68 1.37 -11.86 -0.07
N GLU A 69 0.76 -11.35 1.01
CA GLU A 69 -0.61 -11.62 1.43
C GLU A 69 -1.64 -10.69 0.78
N TYR A 70 -1.22 -9.81 -0.12
CA TYR A 70 -2.14 -8.92 -0.81
C TYR A 70 -3.20 -9.71 -1.59
N SER A 71 -4.46 -9.39 -1.33
CA SER A 71 -5.62 -10.03 -1.99
C SER A 71 -6.62 -9.00 -2.54
N GLY A 72 -6.21 -7.74 -2.62
CA GLY A 72 -7.04 -6.62 -3.02
C GLY A 72 -7.09 -5.53 -1.95
N ILE A 73 -7.58 -4.35 -2.34
CA ILE A 73 -7.83 -3.27 -1.40
C ILE A 73 -9.05 -3.65 -0.55
N ARG A 74 -8.90 -3.56 0.76
CA ARG A 74 -9.95 -3.91 1.72
C ARG A 74 -10.90 -2.75 1.94
N ALA A 75 -12.20 -3.03 1.97
CA ALA A 75 -13.22 -2.04 2.30
C ALA A 75 -13.13 -1.58 3.76
N ASP A 76 -12.79 -2.48 4.68
CA ASP A 76 -12.55 -2.15 6.09
C ASP A 76 -11.05 -2.21 6.40
N GLN A 77 -10.47 -1.05 6.68
CA GLN A 77 -9.04 -0.90 6.98
C GLN A 77 -8.79 -0.51 8.45
N ARG A 78 -9.82 -0.64 9.31
CA ARG A 78 -9.77 -0.18 10.71
C ARG A 78 -9.07 -1.13 11.67
N LYS A 79 -8.69 -2.33 11.24
CA LYS A 79 -8.08 -3.33 12.12
C LYS A 79 -6.96 -2.73 12.96
N GLU A 80 -6.99 -3.01 14.24
CA GLU A 80 -5.98 -2.56 15.18
C GLU A 80 -4.57 -2.90 14.69
N GLY A 81 -3.62 -1.99 14.93
CA GLY A 81 -2.27 -2.11 14.40
C GLY A 81 -2.12 -1.82 12.90
N GLY A 82 -3.23 -1.49 12.18
CA GLY A 82 -3.20 -1.09 10.77
C GLY A 82 -2.91 -2.24 9.81
N GLU A 83 -3.17 -3.49 10.20
CA GLU A 83 -2.88 -4.64 9.34
C GLU A 83 -3.65 -4.59 8.02
N ASP A 84 -4.98 -4.36 8.07
CA ASP A 84 -5.80 -4.34 6.86
C ASP A 84 -5.49 -3.14 5.96
N TYR A 85 -5.10 -2.02 6.56
CA TYR A 85 -4.57 -0.85 5.85
C TYR A 85 -3.25 -1.20 5.13
N ARG A 86 -2.29 -1.84 5.84
CA ARG A 86 -1.03 -2.29 5.26
C ARG A 86 -1.24 -3.32 4.14
N LEU A 87 -2.12 -4.29 4.35
CA LEU A 87 -2.43 -5.33 3.37
C LEU A 87 -3.22 -4.82 2.14
N SER A 88 -3.79 -3.61 2.21
CA SER A 88 -4.41 -2.94 1.06
C SER A 88 -3.40 -2.24 0.15
N ASN A 89 -2.15 -2.09 0.59
CA ASN A 89 -1.12 -1.37 -0.16
C ASN A 89 -0.23 -2.31 -0.95
N LEU A 90 -0.59 -2.58 -2.20
CA LEU A 90 0.25 -3.34 -3.13
C LEU A 90 1.38 -2.46 -3.66
N LEU A 91 2.62 -2.94 -3.50
CA LEU A 91 3.79 -2.46 -4.20
C LEU A 91 4.23 -3.50 -5.22
N GLU A 92 4.54 -3.06 -6.43
CA GLU A 92 5.06 -3.92 -7.48
C GLU A 92 6.22 -3.23 -8.20
N THR A 93 7.16 -4.05 -8.66
CA THR A 93 8.18 -3.60 -9.61
C THR A 93 7.60 -3.60 -11.04
N PRO A 94 8.21 -2.88 -12.00
CA PRO A 94 7.85 -3.04 -13.40
C PRO A 94 8.01 -4.50 -13.88
N GLU A 95 7.17 -4.92 -14.82
CA GLU A 95 7.14 -6.31 -15.34
C GLU A 95 8.43 -6.76 -16.06
N LYS A 96 9.32 -5.85 -16.38
CA LYS A 96 10.47 -6.15 -17.26
C LYS A 96 11.80 -5.87 -16.58
N VAL A 97 11.93 -6.27 -15.33
CA VAL A 97 13.22 -6.21 -14.66
C VAL A 97 14.09 -7.36 -15.17
N ALA A 98 15.13 -7.02 -15.91
CA ALA A 98 16.09 -8.00 -16.44
C ALA A 98 17.22 -8.25 -15.42
N ILE A 99 17.90 -9.37 -15.57
CA ILE A 99 19.11 -9.67 -14.81
C ILE A 99 20.27 -8.81 -15.32
N GLY A 100 21.02 -8.24 -14.39
CA GLY A 100 22.25 -7.53 -14.67
C GLY A 100 23.34 -8.42 -15.30
N ARG A 101 24.38 -7.81 -15.89
CA ARG A 101 25.50 -8.54 -16.50
C ARG A 101 26.31 -9.37 -15.50
N ASP A 102 26.24 -9.01 -14.23
CA ASP A 102 26.87 -9.70 -13.10
C ASP A 102 26.01 -10.86 -12.53
N GLY A 103 24.87 -11.14 -13.15
CA GLY A 103 23.93 -12.17 -12.70
C GLY A 103 23.05 -11.73 -11.51
N THR A 104 23.09 -10.46 -11.12
CA THR A 104 22.23 -9.94 -10.04
C THR A 104 20.89 -9.47 -10.56
N LEU A 105 19.85 -9.59 -9.71
CA LEU A 105 18.55 -8.99 -9.89
C LEU A 105 18.41 -7.86 -8.88
N SER A 106 18.20 -6.64 -9.37
CA SER A 106 18.07 -5.45 -8.54
C SER A 106 16.74 -4.75 -8.76
N PHE A 107 16.09 -4.37 -7.69
CA PHE A 107 14.83 -3.62 -7.70
C PHE A 107 15.06 -2.18 -7.20
N THR A 108 15.95 -1.48 -7.88
CA THR A 108 16.33 -0.10 -7.56
C THR A 108 16.19 0.82 -8.78
N GLY A 109 16.19 2.13 -8.60
CA GLY A 109 16.05 3.10 -9.69
C GLY A 109 14.74 2.91 -10.45
N GLU A 110 14.81 2.74 -11.77
CA GLU A 110 13.65 2.52 -12.63
C GLU A 110 12.95 1.17 -12.39
N SER A 111 13.64 0.23 -11.72
CA SER A 111 13.09 -1.08 -11.33
C SER A 111 12.58 -1.11 -9.89
N ALA A 112 12.52 0.04 -9.22
CA ALA A 112 12.06 0.11 -7.84
C ALA A 112 10.57 -0.24 -7.71
N PHE A 113 10.18 -0.67 -6.51
CA PHE A 113 8.78 -0.86 -6.16
C PHE A 113 8.00 0.44 -6.24
N VAL A 114 6.81 0.38 -6.84
CA VAL A 114 5.86 1.47 -6.91
C VAL A 114 4.53 1.05 -6.31
N HIS A 115 3.84 1.98 -5.66
CA HIS A 115 2.51 1.72 -5.12
C HIS A 115 1.49 1.59 -6.25
N LYS A 116 0.66 0.57 -6.21
CA LYS A 116 -0.43 0.38 -7.19
C LYS A 116 -1.71 1.07 -6.76
N GLY A 117 -1.85 1.36 -5.48
CA GLY A 117 -2.96 2.10 -4.90
C GLY A 117 -2.70 3.60 -4.77
N VAL A 118 -3.66 4.29 -4.22
CA VAL A 118 -3.64 5.70 -3.85
C VAL A 118 -3.74 5.79 -2.34
N LYS A 119 -2.78 6.45 -1.69
CA LYS A 119 -2.85 6.75 -0.25
C LYS A 119 -3.65 8.03 -0.02
N LEU A 120 -4.60 7.96 0.89
CA LEU A 120 -5.29 9.11 1.45
C LEU A 120 -4.83 9.33 2.88
N THR A 121 -4.53 10.60 3.22
CA THR A 121 -4.37 11.05 4.60
C THR A 121 -5.34 12.20 4.83
N LEU A 122 -6.27 12.01 5.75
CA LEU A 122 -7.27 13.01 6.11
C LEU A 122 -6.97 13.51 7.52
N LYS A 123 -6.79 14.81 7.65
CA LYS A 123 -6.47 15.47 8.92
C LYS A 123 -7.55 16.48 9.27
N PHE A 124 -7.95 16.48 10.52
CA PHE A 124 -8.74 17.58 11.04
C PHE A 124 -7.85 18.59 11.75
N SER A 125 -8.01 19.85 11.39
CA SER A 125 -7.31 20.95 12.04
C SER A 125 -8.31 22.05 12.42
N GLY A 126 -7.98 22.85 13.41
CA GLY A 126 -8.76 24.01 13.82
C GLY A 126 -9.39 23.89 15.21
N LYS A 127 -9.59 25.05 15.82
CA LYS A 127 -10.02 25.18 17.24
C LYS A 127 -11.35 24.49 17.57
N HIS A 128 -12.28 24.43 16.61
CA HIS A 128 -13.61 23.86 16.84
C HIS A 128 -13.66 22.35 16.63
N THR A 129 -12.80 21.78 15.80
CA THR A 129 -12.73 20.35 15.51
C THR A 129 -11.91 19.60 16.54
N LEU A 130 -10.85 20.22 17.06
CA LEU A 130 -9.93 19.60 18.04
C LEU A 130 -10.54 19.36 19.43
N SER A 131 -11.72 19.90 19.71
CA SER A 131 -12.46 19.63 20.96
C SER A 131 -13.36 18.40 20.87
N LYS A 132 -13.50 17.79 19.70
CA LYS A 132 -14.38 16.63 19.48
C LYS A 132 -13.57 15.34 19.43
N ASP A 133 -14.14 14.28 19.98
CA ASP A 133 -13.64 12.94 19.82
C ASP A 133 -14.33 12.31 18.61
N PHE A 134 -13.56 12.03 17.56
CA PHE A 134 -14.04 11.32 16.38
C PHE A 134 -13.76 9.82 16.52
N THR A 135 -14.77 9.01 16.24
CA THR A 135 -14.71 7.56 16.46
C THR A 135 -14.51 6.77 15.17
N SER A 136 -14.95 7.32 14.04
CA SER A 136 -14.78 6.66 12.75
C SER A 136 -14.77 7.65 11.60
N MET A 137 -14.12 7.24 10.51
CA MET A 137 -14.14 7.98 9.25
C MET A 137 -14.28 7.00 8.08
N THR A 138 -15.13 7.37 7.13
CA THR A 138 -15.32 6.63 5.89
C THR A 138 -15.14 7.53 4.69
N VAL A 139 -14.79 6.91 3.57
CA VAL A 139 -14.76 7.54 2.25
C VAL A 139 -15.69 6.75 1.34
N THR A 140 -16.63 7.44 0.67
CA THR A 140 -17.54 6.83 -0.30
C THR A 140 -17.35 7.45 -1.68
N GLY A 141 -17.31 6.62 -2.70
CA GLY A 141 -17.14 7.04 -4.09
C GLY A 141 -17.07 5.85 -5.05
N LYS A 142 -16.87 6.14 -6.34
CA LYS A 142 -16.82 5.11 -7.37
C LYS A 142 -15.56 4.25 -7.26
N GLY A 143 -15.75 2.92 -7.24
CA GLY A 143 -14.67 1.93 -7.36
C GLY A 143 -13.50 2.13 -6.41
N LEU A 144 -13.75 2.42 -5.14
CA LEU A 144 -12.71 2.74 -4.16
C LEU A 144 -11.80 1.55 -3.83
N TYR A 145 -12.32 0.33 -3.93
CA TYR A 145 -11.52 -0.89 -3.72
C TYR A 145 -11.55 -1.84 -4.92
N SER A 146 -12.57 -1.76 -5.80
CA SER A 146 -12.65 -2.60 -7.00
C SER A 146 -11.93 -2.00 -8.22
N GLY A 147 -11.69 -0.70 -8.24
CA GLY A 147 -11.14 0.03 -9.39
C GLY A 147 -12.14 0.28 -10.52
N GLY A 148 -13.40 -0.17 -10.39
CA GLY A 148 -14.44 0.00 -11.39
C GLY A 148 -15.28 1.27 -11.19
N ALA A 149 -15.51 2.07 -12.26
CA ALA A 149 -16.23 3.34 -12.18
C ALA A 149 -17.75 3.22 -12.02
N SER A 150 -18.31 2.02 -12.03
CA SER A 150 -19.77 1.80 -12.12
C SER A 150 -20.49 1.80 -10.76
N LYS A 151 -19.79 1.44 -9.68
CA LYS A 151 -20.40 1.19 -8.38
C LYS A 151 -19.85 2.15 -7.32
N ASP A 152 -20.75 2.71 -6.50
CA ASP A 152 -20.35 3.40 -5.29
C ASP A 152 -19.90 2.38 -4.24
N GLU A 153 -18.78 2.66 -3.63
CA GLU A 153 -18.12 1.82 -2.64
C GLU A 153 -17.70 2.66 -1.44
N THR A 154 -17.66 2.04 -0.27
CA THR A 154 -17.25 2.71 0.97
C THR A 154 -16.03 2.02 1.55
N VAL A 155 -15.02 2.81 1.89
CA VAL A 155 -13.82 2.37 2.61
C VAL A 155 -13.84 2.97 4.01
N TYR A 156 -13.70 2.12 5.03
CA TYR A 156 -13.53 2.51 6.43
C TYR A 156 -12.04 2.74 6.70
N LEU A 157 -11.69 3.96 7.07
CA LEU A 157 -10.30 4.37 7.19
C LEU A 157 -9.66 3.92 8.50
N TYR A 158 -8.38 3.65 8.43
CA TYR A 158 -7.53 3.34 9.56
C TYR A 158 -7.21 4.59 10.38
N HIS A 159 -7.34 4.47 11.69
CA HIS A 159 -6.93 5.49 12.66
C HIS A 159 -5.76 4.96 13.48
N PRO A 160 -4.56 5.57 13.37
CA PRO A 160 -3.37 5.04 14.06
C PRO A 160 -3.43 5.23 15.57
N GLY A 161 -4.39 6.03 16.07
CA GLY A 161 -4.43 6.42 17.47
C GLY A 161 -3.35 7.45 17.80
N GLY A 162 -3.16 7.69 19.10
CA GLY A 162 -2.11 8.59 19.59
C GLY A 162 -2.64 9.90 20.17
N THR A 163 -1.71 10.85 20.38
CA THR A 163 -1.98 12.19 20.93
C THR A 163 -1.59 13.26 19.92
N GLY A 164 -2.00 14.50 20.18
CA GLY A 164 -1.73 15.62 19.27
C GLY A 164 -2.39 15.41 17.92
N ASP A 165 -1.68 15.73 16.85
CA ASP A 165 -2.20 15.64 15.47
C ASP A 165 -2.57 14.22 15.05
N ALA A 166 -1.91 13.19 15.59
CA ALA A 166 -2.21 11.80 15.30
C ALA A 166 -3.63 11.41 15.69
N LYS A 167 -4.17 11.97 16.77
CA LYS A 167 -5.55 11.79 17.23
C LYS A 167 -6.59 12.21 16.17
N TYR A 168 -6.22 13.12 15.28
CA TYR A 168 -7.11 13.71 14.27
C TYR A 168 -6.70 13.33 12.84
N THR A 169 -5.95 12.24 12.68
CA THR A 169 -5.42 11.81 11.39
C THR A 169 -5.90 10.41 11.06
N TRP A 170 -6.47 10.22 9.87
CA TRP A 170 -6.90 8.93 9.34
C TRP A 170 -6.17 8.64 8.04
N HIS A 171 -5.97 7.37 7.78
CA HIS A 171 -5.30 6.88 6.58
C HIS A 171 -6.16 5.85 5.86
N GLY A 172 -6.08 5.83 4.54
CA GLY A 172 -6.72 4.80 3.73
C GLY A 172 -5.99 4.57 2.42
N ILE A 173 -6.16 3.37 1.90
CA ILE A 173 -5.75 3.00 0.56
C ILE A 173 -6.99 2.83 -0.28
N ILE A 174 -7.01 3.48 -1.44
CA ILE A 174 -8.09 3.34 -2.42
C ILE A 174 -7.51 2.98 -3.79
N ALA A 175 -8.34 2.41 -4.65
CA ALA A 175 -7.95 2.09 -6.01
C ALA A 175 -7.78 3.36 -6.86
N PRO A 176 -6.80 3.39 -7.78
CA PRO A 176 -6.73 4.44 -8.78
C PRO A 176 -7.97 4.41 -9.67
N LEU A 177 -8.37 5.57 -10.16
CA LEU A 177 -9.48 5.72 -11.09
C LEU A 177 -9.26 6.95 -11.97
N ASP A 178 -9.41 6.78 -13.28
CA ASP A 178 -9.44 7.83 -14.28
C ASP A 178 -10.81 7.78 -15.00
N PRO A 179 -11.52 8.88 -15.21
CA PRO A 179 -11.18 10.25 -14.80
C PRO A 179 -11.36 10.51 -13.30
N GLN A 180 -10.77 11.63 -12.83
CA GLN A 180 -10.94 12.15 -11.47
C GLN A 180 -12.40 12.27 -11.09
N GLN A 181 -12.73 11.81 -9.88
CA GLN A 181 -14.10 11.87 -9.35
C GLN A 181 -14.11 12.41 -7.93
N SER A 182 -15.25 13.00 -7.56
CA SER A 182 -15.49 13.40 -6.18
C SER A 182 -15.66 12.18 -5.27
N ILE A 183 -15.16 12.31 -4.06
CA ILE A 183 -15.37 11.38 -2.96
C ILE A 183 -16.06 12.09 -1.82
N GLN A 184 -16.96 11.39 -1.14
CA GLN A 184 -17.58 11.87 0.09
C GLN A 184 -16.80 11.31 1.28
N VAL A 185 -16.39 12.19 2.17
CA VAL A 185 -15.80 11.83 3.46
C VAL A 185 -16.85 12.03 4.52
N SER A 186 -17.14 10.99 5.30
CA SER A 186 -18.06 11.05 6.44
C SER A 186 -17.29 10.74 7.72
N VAL A 187 -17.35 11.63 8.69
CA VAL A 187 -16.73 11.43 9.99
C VAL A 187 -17.78 11.42 11.09
N THR A 188 -17.68 10.48 12.01
CA THR A 188 -18.62 10.33 13.13
C THR A 188 -17.94 10.71 14.43
N ASP A 189 -18.56 11.57 15.23
CA ASP A 189 -18.07 11.91 16.56
C ASP A 189 -18.54 10.90 17.63
N ALA A 190 -18.05 11.07 18.85
CA ALA A 190 -18.40 10.20 19.99
C ALA A 190 -19.89 10.25 20.38
N ASN A 191 -20.63 11.26 19.94
CA ASN A 191 -22.06 11.41 20.18
C ASN A 191 -22.90 10.79 19.02
N GLY A 192 -22.24 10.21 18.01
CA GLY A 192 -22.90 9.65 16.83
C GLY A 192 -23.30 10.67 15.77
N VAL A 193 -22.86 11.93 15.91
CA VAL A 193 -23.11 12.97 14.88
C VAL A 193 -22.19 12.74 13.70
N VAL A 194 -22.76 12.74 12.51
CA VAL A 194 -22.03 12.56 11.25
C VAL A 194 -21.80 13.92 10.58
N TYR A 195 -20.58 14.13 10.12
CA TYR A 195 -20.16 15.31 9.37
C TYR A 195 -19.68 14.87 7.99
N ASP A 196 -20.29 15.42 6.94
CA ASP A 196 -20.01 15.06 5.55
C ASP A 196 -19.24 16.18 4.85
N ILE A 197 -18.21 15.80 4.09
CA ILE A 197 -17.39 16.68 3.27
C ILE A 197 -17.20 16.03 1.90
N THR A 198 -17.40 16.79 0.84
CA THR A 198 -17.06 16.34 -0.52
C THR A 198 -15.68 16.85 -0.89
N LEU A 199 -14.82 15.93 -1.32
CA LEU A 199 -13.49 16.23 -1.81
C LEU A 199 -13.38 15.84 -3.29
N THR A 200 -12.60 16.59 -4.04
CA THR A 200 -12.18 16.21 -5.37
C THR A 200 -10.79 15.56 -5.26
N CYS A 201 -10.68 14.33 -5.66
CA CYS A 201 -9.46 13.54 -5.54
C CYS A 201 -9.00 13.05 -6.92
N ALA A 202 -7.78 13.45 -7.31
CA ALA A 202 -7.10 12.80 -8.41
C ALA A 202 -6.60 11.44 -7.93
N ARG A 203 -7.04 10.35 -8.56
CA ARG A 203 -6.76 8.99 -8.09
C ARG A 203 -5.74 8.30 -8.97
N ALA A 204 -4.58 8.96 -9.17
CA ALA A 204 -3.46 8.36 -9.89
C ALA A 204 -2.73 7.33 -9.01
N ALA A 205 -2.40 6.17 -9.57
CA ALA A 205 -1.58 5.17 -8.90
C ALA A 205 -0.25 5.79 -8.41
N ASN A 206 0.33 5.22 -7.36
CA ASN A 206 1.57 5.69 -6.75
C ASN A 206 1.50 7.14 -6.21
N SER A 207 0.32 7.60 -5.84
CA SER A 207 0.11 8.96 -5.33
C SER A 207 -0.36 8.95 -3.88
N HIS A 208 0.05 9.98 -3.15
CA HIS A 208 -0.37 10.24 -1.78
C HIS A 208 -1.02 11.63 -1.71
N TYR A 209 -2.27 11.68 -1.29
CA TYR A 209 -3.02 12.92 -1.11
C TYR A 209 -3.28 13.16 0.37
N THR A 210 -2.97 14.37 0.81
CA THR A 210 -3.26 14.83 2.17
C THR A 210 -4.26 15.98 2.09
N TYR A 211 -5.35 15.85 2.82
CA TYR A 211 -6.37 16.91 2.99
C TYR A 211 -6.41 17.33 4.45
N THR A 212 -6.50 18.65 4.68
CA THR A 212 -6.57 19.25 6.02
C THR A 212 -7.75 20.19 6.12
#